data_2c94494314e87688000211aeeb4e0490
#
_entry.id   2c94494314e87688000211aeeb4e0490
#
_cell.length_a   1.000
_cell.length_b   1.000
_cell.length_c   1.000
_cell.angle_alpha   90.00
_cell.angle_beta   90.00
_cell.angle_gamma   90.00
#
_symmetry.space_group_name_H-M   'P 1'
#
loop_
_entity.id
_entity.type
_entity.pdbx_description
1 polymer ?
#
loop_
_entity_poly.entity_id
_entity_poly.type
_entity_poly.pdbx_seq_one_letter_code
_entity_poly.pdbx_strand_id
1 'polypeptide(L)'
;RKAEERTPFVRLVEVDEDTTDPALWGKNWPRQYDTYKLTAQSTKTQYGGHGGSDALPEEKIERYPWLKRMFLGYAFSIDYRDRRGHAYMLQDQEQTQRQTKPQSGSCLHCHASIMPLYRKLGDGDAIAGFEKTYAMTYKETNEMLHDIGHDHPVSCVDCHDPETMVLRVTRPGLIQGMDRLANGEGEVPQLPSVQRWRDGARDRPYHI
;
A
#
# COMPACT_ATOMS: atom_id res chain seq x y z
N ARG A 1 -10.89 20.78 -11.50
CA ARG A 1 -10.57 19.71 -12.48
C ARG A 1 -10.27 20.27 -13.87
N LYS A 2 -11.23 20.96 -14.52
CA LYS A 2 -11.03 21.49 -15.88
C LYS A 2 -9.90 22.52 -16.01
N ALA A 3 -9.61 23.28 -14.96
CA ALA A 3 -8.50 24.25 -14.96
C ALA A 3 -7.15 23.54 -14.80
N GLU A 4 -7.08 22.47 -13.99
CA GLU A 4 -5.87 21.67 -13.78
C GLU A 4 -5.49 20.89 -15.04
N GLU A 5 -6.46 20.37 -15.78
CA GLU A 5 -6.23 19.68 -17.07
C GLU A 5 -5.64 20.58 -18.15
N ARG A 6 -5.77 21.90 -18.02
CA ARG A 6 -5.26 22.91 -18.96
C ARG A 6 -3.91 23.48 -18.57
N THR A 7 -3.44 23.24 -17.34
CA THR A 7 -2.15 23.73 -16.88
C THR A 7 -1.08 22.74 -17.28
N PRO A 8 -0.04 23.15 -18.00
CA PRO A 8 1.07 22.27 -18.33
C PRO A 8 1.67 21.71 -17.04
N PHE A 9 1.76 20.37 -16.96
CA PHE A 9 2.45 19.71 -15.86
C PHE A 9 3.96 19.88 -16.05
N VAL A 10 4.62 20.45 -15.05
CA VAL A 10 6.08 20.60 -15.03
C VAL A 10 6.64 19.65 -13.99
N ARG A 11 7.41 18.68 -14.42
CA ARG A 11 8.11 17.76 -13.53
C ARG A 11 9.30 18.49 -12.90
N LEU A 12 9.33 18.60 -11.59
CA LEU A 12 10.38 19.25 -10.82
C LEU A 12 11.50 18.31 -10.42
N VAL A 13 11.15 17.03 -10.19
CA VAL A 13 12.09 15.97 -9.85
C VAL A 13 11.75 14.69 -10.61
N GLU A 14 12.75 13.89 -10.89
CA GLU A 14 12.52 12.54 -11.40
C GLU A 14 11.98 11.66 -10.28
N VAL A 15 10.92 10.94 -10.59
CA VAL A 15 10.38 9.84 -9.79
C VAL A 15 10.15 8.66 -10.70
N ASP A 16 10.43 7.48 -10.19
CA ASP A 16 10.38 6.23 -10.93
C ASP A 16 9.70 5.12 -10.12
N GLU A 17 9.77 3.92 -10.63
CA GLU A 17 9.18 2.73 -10.02
C GLU A 17 9.85 2.33 -8.68
N ASP A 18 11.02 2.84 -8.37
CA ASP A 18 11.76 2.57 -7.15
C ASP A 18 11.71 3.71 -6.13
N THR A 19 11.05 4.82 -6.49
CA THR A 19 10.91 5.99 -5.64
C THR A 19 9.80 5.76 -4.60
N THR A 20 10.15 5.26 -3.43
CA THR A 20 9.21 4.97 -2.32
C THR A 20 8.92 6.17 -1.43
N ASP A 21 9.81 7.17 -1.36
CA ASP A 21 9.61 8.36 -0.53
C ASP A 21 8.48 9.25 -1.10
N PRO A 22 7.32 9.37 -0.43
CA PRO A 22 6.22 10.20 -0.89
C PRO A 22 6.54 11.69 -0.90
N ALA A 23 7.57 12.16 -0.16
CA ALA A 23 7.99 13.54 -0.19
C ALA A 23 8.65 13.94 -1.51
N LEU A 24 9.32 13.01 -2.19
CA LEU A 24 9.83 13.23 -3.54
C LEU A 24 8.68 13.36 -4.55
N TRP A 25 7.69 12.48 -4.46
CA TRP A 25 6.46 12.58 -5.26
C TRP A 25 5.75 13.92 -5.01
N GLY A 26 5.74 14.38 -3.77
CA GLY A 26 5.13 15.64 -3.36
C GLY A 26 5.70 16.89 -4.05
N LYS A 27 6.93 16.84 -4.56
CA LYS A 27 7.51 17.93 -5.34
C LYS A 27 6.82 18.09 -6.69
N ASN A 28 6.40 16.97 -7.29
CA ASN A 28 5.65 17.00 -8.54
C ASN A 28 4.14 17.14 -8.30
N TRP A 29 3.63 16.48 -7.26
CA TRP A 29 2.20 16.40 -6.96
C TRP A 29 1.89 16.79 -5.50
N PRO A 30 2.01 18.09 -5.16
CA PRO A 30 1.91 18.55 -3.77
C PRO A 30 0.54 18.28 -3.14
N ARG A 31 -0.56 18.35 -3.89
CA ARG A 31 -1.90 18.09 -3.35
C ARG A 31 -2.10 16.64 -2.92
N GLN A 32 -1.60 15.70 -3.71
CA GLN A 32 -1.67 14.28 -3.39
C GLN A 32 -0.80 13.97 -2.18
N TYR A 33 0.38 14.57 -2.11
CA TYR A 33 1.24 14.45 -0.94
C TYR A 33 0.61 15.07 0.32
N ASP A 34 -0.06 16.20 0.21
CA ASP A 34 -0.78 16.79 1.33
C ASP A 34 -1.88 15.87 1.85
N THR A 35 -2.64 15.22 0.96
CA THR A 35 -3.63 14.20 1.36
C THR A 35 -2.98 12.96 1.97
N TYR A 36 -1.83 12.51 1.47
CA TYR A 36 -1.06 11.43 2.09
C TYR A 36 -0.67 11.79 3.53
N LYS A 37 -0.15 12.99 3.77
CA LYS A 37 0.21 13.48 5.12
C LYS A 37 -0.99 13.50 6.07
N LEU A 38 -2.20 13.76 5.58
CA LEU A 38 -3.41 13.71 6.41
C LEU A 38 -3.66 12.32 6.99
N THR A 39 -3.17 11.25 6.37
CA THR A 39 -3.28 9.89 6.91
C THR A 39 -2.50 9.71 8.22
N ALA A 40 -1.53 10.58 8.50
CA ALA A 40 -0.77 10.61 9.73
C ALA A 40 -1.46 11.38 10.88
N GLN A 41 -2.55 12.08 10.60
CA GLN A 41 -3.24 12.88 11.59
C GLN A 41 -4.32 12.09 12.31
N SER A 42 -4.42 12.28 13.62
CA SER A 42 -5.48 11.73 14.45
C SER A 42 -6.73 12.61 14.31
N THR A 43 -7.53 12.37 13.27
CA THR A 43 -8.75 13.12 13.01
C THR A 43 -9.97 12.21 12.96
N LYS A 44 -11.12 12.74 13.38
CA LYS A 44 -12.40 12.06 13.22
C LYS A 44 -12.76 12.03 11.73
N THR A 45 -13.14 10.86 11.22
CA THR A 45 -13.61 10.72 9.85
C THR A 45 -15.10 11.01 9.74
N GLN A 46 -15.62 11.19 8.51
CA GLN A 46 -17.03 11.38 8.24
C GLN A 46 -17.93 10.30 8.87
N TYR A 47 -17.43 9.09 8.99
CA TYR A 47 -18.16 7.93 9.48
C TYR A 47 -17.84 7.59 10.95
N GLY A 48 -17.35 8.56 11.70
CA GLY A 48 -16.95 8.39 13.09
C GLY A 48 -15.48 8.05 13.28
N GLY A 49 -15.12 7.75 14.51
CA GLY A 49 -13.82 7.20 14.86
C GLY A 49 -13.69 5.78 14.33
N HIS A 50 -12.53 5.23 14.45
CA HIS A 50 -12.24 3.90 13.95
C HIS A 50 -13.09 2.82 14.65
N GLY A 51 -13.57 1.86 13.87
CA GLY A 51 -14.44 0.81 14.39
C GLY A 51 -15.85 1.27 14.76
N GLY A 52 -16.30 2.42 14.26
CA GLY A 52 -17.62 2.98 14.56
C GLY A 52 -17.67 3.80 15.85
N SER A 53 -16.55 3.98 16.53
CA SER A 53 -16.45 4.87 17.70
C SER A 53 -16.53 6.34 17.27
N ASP A 54 -17.30 7.12 18.04
CA ASP A 54 -17.33 8.58 17.89
C ASP A 54 -16.11 9.27 18.50
N ALA A 55 -15.28 8.54 19.22
CA ALA A 55 -14.07 9.09 19.83
C ALA A 55 -13.03 9.44 18.77
N LEU A 56 -12.29 10.51 18.98
CA LEU A 56 -11.09 10.79 18.22
C LEU A 56 -10.04 9.72 18.47
N PRO A 57 -9.24 9.36 17.46
CA PRO A 57 -8.05 8.55 17.67
C PRO A 57 -7.14 9.24 18.71
N GLU A 58 -6.80 8.52 19.76
CA GLU A 58 -5.92 8.99 20.82
C GLU A 58 -4.63 8.16 20.83
N GLU A 59 -3.57 8.71 21.41
CA GLU A 59 -2.33 7.99 21.66
C GLU A 59 -2.51 7.03 22.88
N LYS A 60 -3.40 6.05 22.72
CA LYS A 60 -3.77 5.11 23.80
C LYS A 60 -2.61 4.27 24.27
N ILE A 61 -1.65 3.96 23.39
CA ILE A 61 -0.45 3.21 23.76
C ILE A 61 0.48 4.05 24.63
N GLU A 62 0.53 5.37 24.46
CA GLU A 62 1.24 6.26 25.36
C GLU A 62 0.57 6.28 26.76
N ARG A 63 -0.76 6.34 26.78
CA ARG A 63 -1.53 6.29 28.02
C ARG A 63 -1.47 4.93 28.72
N TYR A 64 -1.50 3.86 27.94
CA TYR A 64 -1.52 2.48 28.42
C TYR A 64 -0.48 1.62 27.67
N PRO A 65 0.82 1.71 28.02
CA PRO A 65 1.91 1.08 27.26
C PRO A 65 1.79 -0.45 27.08
N TRP A 66 1.08 -1.12 27.98
CA TRP A 66 0.83 -2.56 27.90
C TRP A 66 -0.04 -2.97 26.72
N LEU A 67 -0.86 -2.06 26.15
CA LEU A 67 -1.68 -2.32 24.97
C LEU A 67 -0.83 -2.65 23.75
N LYS A 68 0.37 -2.09 23.65
CA LYS A 68 1.33 -2.39 22.59
C LYS A 68 1.63 -3.90 22.49
N ARG A 69 1.71 -4.57 23.62
CA ARG A 69 1.97 -6.03 23.65
C ARG A 69 0.77 -6.86 23.22
N MET A 70 -0.43 -6.37 23.42
CA MET A 70 -1.66 -7.15 23.25
C MET A 70 -2.33 -6.94 21.89
N PHE A 71 -2.40 -5.71 21.43
CA PHE A 71 -3.34 -5.33 20.38
C PHE A 71 -2.72 -4.75 19.11
N LEU A 72 -1.53 -4.15 19.19
CA LEU A 72 -0.94 -3.52 18.01
C LEU A 72 -0.75 -4.56 16.87
N GLY A 73 -1.20 -4.21 15.68
CA GLY A 73 -1.13 -5.06 14.49
C GLY A 73 -2.28 -6.06 14.32
N TYR A 74 -3.22 -6.14 15.26
CA TYR A 74 -4.42 -6.97 15.12
C TYR A 74 -5.60 -6.17 14.58
N ALA A 75 -6.38 -6.77 13.68
CA ALA A 75 -7.54 -6.11 13.07
C ALA A 75 -8.58 -5.66 14.11
N PHE A 76 -8.84 -6.48 15.12
CA PHE A 76 -9.77 -6.17 16.20
C PHE A 76 -9.26 -5.10 17.18
N SER A 77 -7.98 -4.72 17.08
CA SER A 77 -7.37 -3.70 17.93
C SER A 77 -7.52 -2.28 17.38
N ILE A 78 -8.40 -2.08 16.42
CA ILE A 78 -8.51 -0.82 15.69
C ILE A 78 -8.75 0.38 16.64
N ASP A 79 -9.51 0.18 17.71
CA ASP A 79 -9.77 1.21 18.73
C ASP A 79 -8.59 1.46 19.68
N TYR A 80 -7.58 0.60 19.63
CA TYR A 80 -6.38 0.67 20.47
C TYR A 80 -5.16 1.18 19.71
N ARG A 81 -5.26 1.34 18.39
CA ARG A 81 -4.19 1.90 17.59
C ARG A 81 -4.14 3.40 17.73
N ASP A 82 -2.95 3.91 18.00
CA ASP A 82 -2.72 5.34 18.13
C ASP A 82 -2.64 6.01 16.78
N ARG A 83 -1.91 5.37 15.88
CA ARG A 83 -1.57 5.89 14.56
C ARG A 83 -2.10 4.99 13.48
N ARG A 84 -2.68 5.59 12.45
CA ARG A 84 -3.44 4.91 11.41
C ARG A 84 -3.21 5.53 10.05
N GLY A 85 -3.66 4.81 9.02
CA GLY A 85 -3.50 5.23 7.64
C GLY A 85 -2.17 4.78 7.05
N HIS A 86 -1.94 5.12 5.79
CA HIS A 86 -0.80 4.64 5.02
C HIS A 86 0.54 4.94 5.69
N ALA A 87 0.68 6.11 6.31
CA ALA A 87 1.92 6.53 6.98
C ALA A 87 2.36 5.65 8.16
N TYR A 88 1.47 4.81 8.70
CA TYR A 88 1.75 3.98 9.89
C TYR A 88 1.54 2.48 9.68
N MET A 89 1.23 2.05 8.46
CA MET A 89 0.91 0.64 8.20
C MET A 89 2.08 -0.30 8.52
N LEU A 90 3.30 0.11 8.28
CA LEU A 90 4.49 -0.69 8.60
C LEU A 90 4.71 -0.79 10.10
N GLN A 91 4.58 0.31 10.83
CA GLN A 91 4.70 0.34 12.29
C GLN A 91 3.73 -0.63 12.97
N ASP A 92 2.52 -0.76 12.47
CA ASP A 92 1.53 -1.72 12.96
C ASP A 92 2.02 -3.16 12.90
N GLN A 93 2.81 -3.50 11.89
CA GLN A 93 3.36 -4.85 11.75
C GLN A 93 4.63 -5.05 12.57
N GLU A 94 5.47 -4.06 12.69
CA GLU A 94 6.73 -4.16 13.42
C GLU A 94 6.55 -4.24 14.94
N GLN A 95 5.59 -3.51 15.46
CA GLN A 95 5.41 -3.36 16.90
C GLN A 95 4.42 -4.36 17.53
N THR A 96 4.02 -5.39 16.80
CA THR A 96 3.09 -6.41 17.31
C THR A 96 3.81 -7.61 17.95
N GLN A 97 3.17 -8.22 18.95
CA GLN A 97 3.64 -9.47 19.55
C GLN A 97 3.61 -10.67 18.58
N ARG A 98 2.91 -10.55 17.45
CA ARG A 98 2.91 -11.60 16.41
C ARG A 98 4.34 -11.86 15.89
N GLN A 99 5.20 -10.85 15.88
CA GLN A 99 6.59 -10.97 15.42
C GLN A 99 7.50 -11.74 16.38
N THR A 100 7.01 -12.14 17.55
CA THR A 100 7.73 -13.07 18.44
C THR A 100 7.80 -14.50 17.89
N LYS A 101 7.02 -14.81 16.88
CA LYS A 101 7.02 -16.07 16.13
C LYS A 101 7.20 -15.78 14.64
N PRO A 102 7.79 -16.72 13.88
CA PRO A 102 7.88 -16.54 12.42
C PRO A 102 6.51 -16.22 11.81
N GLN A 103 6.41 -15.11 11.11
CA GLN A 103 5.26 -14.69 10.32
C GLN A 103 5.64 -14.73 8.85
N SER A 104 4.64 -14.81 7.96
CA SER A 104 4.85 -14.76 6.52
C SER A 104 5.26 -13.35 6.06
N GLY A 105 6.17 -13.26 5.11
CA GLY A 105 6.51 -12.01 4.41
C GLY A 105 5.34 -11.37 3.67
N SER A 106 4.28 -12.14 3.43
CA SER A 106 3.04 -11.64 2.79
C SER A 106 2.35 -10.50 3.54
N CYS A 107 2.62 -10.30 4.84
CA CYS A 107 2.10 -9.15 5.58
C CYS A 107 2.56 -7.82 4.96
N LEU A 108 3.80 -7.77 4.47
CA LEU A 108 4.37 -6.57 3.86
C LEU A 108 3.72 -6.22 2.52
N HIS A 109 3.03 -7.16 1.89
CA HIS A 109 2.24 -6.91 0.67
C HIS A 109 1.23 -5.75 0.82
N CYS A 110 0.67 -5.59 2.01
CA CYS A 110 -0.29 -4.52 2.31
C CYS A 110 0.29 -3.43 3.23
N HIS A 111 1.38 -3.71 3.94
CA HIS A 111 1.88 -2.83 5.00
C HIS A 111 3.16 -2.06 4.64
N ALA A 112 3.81 -2.40 3.53
CA ALA A 112 5.02 -1.73 3.09
C ALA A 112 4.94 -1.30 1.62
N SER A 113 5.84 -0.39 1.24
CA SER A 113 6.12 -0.07 -0.16
C SER A 113 6.99 -1.16 -0.76
N ILE A 114 6.36 -2.27 -1.18
CA ILE A 114 7.04 -3.54 -1.49
C ILE A 114 7.35 -3.75 -2.97
N MET A 115 6.78 -2.95 -3.86
CA MET A 115 6.93 -3.16 -5.30
C MET A 115 8.37 -3.14 -5.80
N PRO A 116 9.28 -2.27 -5.30
CA PRO A 116 10.69 -2.33 -5.66
C PRO A 116 11.35 -3.67 -5.32
N LEU A 117 11.03 -4.23 -4.16
CA LEU A 117 11.56 -5.54 -3.75
C LEU A 117 11.03 -6.66 -4.65
N TYR A 118 9.75 -6.63 -5.01
CA TYR A 118 9.19 -7.61 -5.93
C TYR A 118 9.90 -7.60 -7.28
N ARG A 119 10.10 -6.42 -7.86
CA ARG A 119 10.84 -6.29 -9.12
C ARG A 119 12.28 -6.78 -8.99
N LYS A 120 12.96 -6.42 -7.92
CA LYS A 120 14.32 -6.86 -7.66
C LYS A 120 14.45 -8.38 -7.54
N LEU A 121 13.58 -9.02 -6.76
CA LEU A 121 13.60 -10.46 -6.57
C LEU A 121 13.14 -11.25 -7.80
N GLY A 122 12.24 -10.66 -8.58
CA GLY A 122 11.69 -11.27 -9.79
C GLY A 122 12.41 -10.92 -11.07
N ASP A 123 13.58 -10.27 -11.02
CA ASP A 123 14.30 -9.82 -12.21
C ASP A 123 13.43 -8.99 -13.16
N GLY A 124 12.64 -8.09 -12.58
CA GLY A 124 11.66 -7.25 -13.27
C GLY A 124 10.22 -7.79 -13.25
N ASP A 125 10.01 -9.06 -12.96
CA ASP A 125 8.69 -9.66 -12.84
C ASP A 125 8.18 -9.55 -11.38
N ALA A 126 7.20 -8.66 -11.16
CA ALA A 126 6.62 -8.45 -9.84
C ALA A 126 5.84 -9.67 -9.31
N ILE A 127 5.30 -10.52 -10.17
CA ILE A 127 4.60 -11.75 -9.77
C ILE A 127 5.61 -12.78 -9.25
N ALA A 128 6.68 -13.01 -9.98
CA ALA A 128 7.75 -13.91 -9.55
C ALA A 128 8.39 -13.43 -8.24
N GLY A 129 8.59 -12.11 -8.09
CA GLY A 129 9.07 -11.52 -6.85
C GLY A 129 8.11 -11.70 -5.67
N PHE A 130 6.82 -11.52 -5.90
CA PHE A 130 5.78 -11.77 -4.91
C PHE A 130 5.79 -13.23 -4.42
N GLU A 131 5.88 -14.19 -5.32
CA GLU A 131 5.92 -15.61 -4.97
C GLU A 131 7.12 -15.94 -4.09
N LYS A 132 8.28 -15.36 -4.38
CA LYS A 132 9.48 -15.51 -3.56
C LYS A 132 9.28 -14.93 -2.14
N THR A 133 8.76 -13.71 -2.02
CA THR A 133 8.53 -13.09 -0.71
C THR A 133 7.43 -13.77 0.09
N TYR A 134 6.44 -14.36 -0.58
CA TYR A 134 5.37 -15.11 0.07
C TYR A 134 5.90 -16.37 0.77
N ALA A 135 6.95 -16.98 0.22
CA ALA A 135 7.62 -18.14 0.80
C ALA A 135 8.59 -17.78 1.93
N MET A 136 8.99 -16.51 2.05
CA MET A 136 9.90 -16.00 3.06
C MET A 136 9.17 -15.64 4.36
N THR A 137 9.95 -15.53 5.44
CA THR A 137 9.42 -14.95 6.69
C THR A 137 9.31 -13.42 6.59
N TYR A 138 8.44 -12.84 7.42
CA TYR A 138 8.33 -11.39 7.58
C TYR A 138 9.71 -10.74 7.85
N LYS A 139 10.48 -11.34 8.77
CA LYS A 139 11.77 -10.81 9.17
C LYS A 139 12.73 -10.74 8.00
N GLU A 140 12.91 -11.83 7.28
CA GLU A 140 13.77 -11.88 6.08
C GLU A 140 13.35 -10.86 5.03
N THR A 141 12.05 -10.77 4.74
CA THR A 141 11.54 -9.81 3.76
C THR A 141 11.74 -8.36 4.22
N ASN A 142 11.53 -8.07 5.50
CA ASN A 142 11.73 -6.73 6.05
C ASN A 142 13.20 -6.32 6.08
N GLU A 143 14.11 -7.24 6.41
CA GLU A 143 15.55 -7.02 6.33
C GLU A 143 15.97 -6.69 4.89
N MET A 144 15.44 -7.40 3.90
CA MET A 144 15.72 -7.11 2.49
C MET A 144 15.18 -5.74 2.04
N LEU A 145 14.02 -5.32 2.53
CA LEU A 145 13.49 -3.97 2.27
C LEU A 145 14.41 -2.90 2.85
N HIS A 146 14.89 -3.11 4.07
CA HIS A 146 15.84 -2.22 4.72
C HIS A 146 17.16 -2.13 3.95
N ASP A 147 17.72 -3.27 3.53
CA ASP A 147 18.99 -3.35 2.79
C ASP A 147 18.95 -2.64 1.44
N ILE A 148 17.80 -2.56 0.81
CA ILE A 148 17.64 -1.81 -0.44
C ILE A 148 17.20 -0.34 -0.20
N GLY A 149 17.09 0.09 1.05
CA GLY A 149 16.70 1.46 1.42
C GLY A 149 15.22 1.78 1.15
N HIS A 150 14.35 0.78 1.14
CA HIS A 150 12.92 0.92 0.83
C HIS A 150 12.01 0.47 1.98
N ASP A 151 12.49 0.49 3.21
CA ASP A 151 11.74 0.20 4.43
C ASP A 151 10.72 1.33 4.74
N HIS A 152 9.77 1.49 3.86
CA HIS A 152 8.77 2.55 3.90
C HIS A 152 7.36 1.96 3.97
N PRO A 153 6.43 2.59 4.72
CA PRO A 153 5.00 2.25 4.63
C PRO A 153 4.49 2.38 3.20
N VAL A 154 3.30 1.87 2.94
CA VAL A 154 2.65 2.05 1.63
C VAL A 154 2.75 3.51 1.18
N SER A 155 3.22 3.71 -0.04
CA SER A 155 3.50 5.03 -0.60
C SER A 155 2.86 5.22 -1.98
N CYS A 156 3.17 6.33 -2.63
CA CYS A 156 2.57 6.68 -3.92
C CYS A 156 2.81 5.62 -4.99
N VAL A 157 4.03 5.07 -5.10
CA VAL A 157 4.42 4.09 -6.12
C VAL A 157 3.61 2.80 -6.06
N ASP A 158 3.05 2.47 -4.91
CA ASP A 158 2.26 1.25 -4.72
C ASP A 158 0.90 1.29 -5.42
N CYS A 159 0.39 2.49 -5.72
CA CYS A 159 -0.93 2.68 -6.30
C CYS A 159 -0.95 3.65 -7.48
N HIS A 160 0.12 4.40 -7.71
CA HIS A 160 0.16 5.44 -8.73
C HIS A 160 1.29 5.22 -9.73
N ASP A 161 1.04 5.64 -10.94
CA ASP A 161 2.01 5.67 -12.02
C ASP A 161 3.00 6.82 -11.81
N PRO A 162 4.32 6.60 -11.87
CA PRO A 162 5.31 7.63 -11.58
C PRO A 162 5.40 8.73 -12.63
N GLU A 163 4.91 8.51 -13.83
CA GLU A 163 4.92 9.54 -14.88
C GLU A 163 3.70 10.44 -14.80
N THR A 164 2.55 9.88 -14.49
CA THR A 164 1.25 10.54 -14.65
C THR A 164 0.47 10.74 -13.38
N MET A 165 0.90 10.10 -12.27
CA MET A 165 0.15 10.02 -11.00
C MET A 165 -1.23 9.36 -11.14
N VAL A 166 -1.50 8.71 -12.25
CA VAL A 166 -2.76 7.99 -12.44
C VAL A 166 -2.80 6.76 -11.57
N LEU A 167 -3.96 6.48 -10.99
CA LEU A 167 -4.16 5.30 -10.16
C LEU A 167 -4.02 4.02 -10.99
N ARG A 168 -3.26 3.06 -10.48
CA ARG A 168 -3.03 1.77 -11.11
C ARG A 168 -3.10 0.62 -10.12
N VAL A 169 -3.25 -0.58 -10.62
CA VAL A 169 -3.14 -1.80 -9.85
C VAL A 169 -1.72 -2.35 -9.97
N THR A 170 -1.06 -2.52 -8.83
CA THR A 170 0.30 -3.05 -8.77
C THR A 170 0.38 -4.40 -8.06
N ARG A 171 -0.64 -4.75 -7.28
CA ARG A 171 -0.58 -5.93 -6.39
C ARG A 171 -0.77 -7.23 -7.17
N PRO A 172 0.26 -8.12 -7.19
CA PRO A 172 0.23 -9.36 -7.95
C PRO A 172 -0.98 -10.25 -7.66
N GLY A 173 -1.42 -10.33 -6.41
CA GLY A 173 -2.58 -11.13 -6.05
C GLY A 173 -3.88 -10.68 -6.73
N LEU A 174 -4.10 -9.37 -6.89
CA LEU A 174 -5.25 -8.85 -7.63
C LEU A 174 -5.11 -9.12 -9.13
N ILE A 175 -3.90 -8.93 -9.67
CA ILE A 175 -3.61 -9.19 -11.08
C ILE A 175 -3.90 -10.66 -11.41
N GLN A 176 -3.38 -11.60 -10.65
CA GLN A 176 -3.65 -13.03 -10.82
C GLN A 176 -5.13 -13.37 -10.67
N GLY A 177 -5.81 -12.73 -9.71
CA GLY A 177 -7.25 -12.92 -9.53
C GLY A 177 -8.05 -12.46 -10.75
N MET A 178 -7.73 -11.30 -11.29
CA MET A 178 -8.37 -10.77 -12.50
C MET A 178 -8.06 -11.62 -13.73
N ASP A 179 -6.83 -12.10 -13.89
CA ASP A 179 -6.44 -13.03 -14.96
C ASP A 179 -7.26 -14.33 -14.90
N ARG A 180 -7.42 -14.91 -13.71
CA ARG A 180 -8.24 -16.11 -13.54
C ARG A 180 -9.70 -15.87 -13.87
N LEU A 181 -10.26 -14.74 -13.45
CA LEU A 181 -11.63 -14.36 -13.81
C LEU A 181 -11.78 -14.13 -15.32
N ALA A 182 -10.83 -13.45 -15.93
CA ALA A 182 -10.87 -13.15 -17.37
C ALA A 182 -10.72 -14.40 -18.24
N ASN A 183 -9.95 -15.37 -17.79
CA ASN A 183 -9.67 -16.62 -18.52
C ASN A 183 -10.52 -17.82 -18.04
N GLY A 184 -11.38 -17.62 -17.04
CA GLY A 184 -12.24 -18.66 -16.49
C GLY A 184 -13.31 -19.11 -17.49
N GLU A 185 -13.63 -20.41 -17.46
CA GLU A 185 -14.78 -20.99 -18.16
C GLU A 185 -16.02 -20.93 -17.28
N GLY A 186 -17.20 -20.74 -17.88
CA GLY A 186 -18.50 -20.73 -17.20
C GLY A 186 -19.14 -19.35 -17.12
N GLU A 187 -20.10 -19.19 -16.21
CA GLU A 187 -20.81 -17.94 -15.96
C GLU A 187 -19.93 -16.94 -15.18
N VAL A 188 -18.76 -16.66 -15.70
CA VAL A 188 -17.96 -15.55 -15.17
C VAL A 188 -18.78 -14.28 -15.28
N PRO A 189 -18.92 -13.50 -14.21
CA PRO A 189 -19.67 -12.27 -14.26
C PRO A 189 -19.22 -11.41 -15.42
N GLN A 190 -20.15 -11.02 -16.29
CA GLN A 190 -19.91 -10.10 -17.41
C GLN A 190 -19.73 -8.66 -16.89
N LEU A 191 -18.92 -8.54 -15.84
CA LEU A 191 -18.64 -7.24 -15.23
C LEU A 191 -17.83 -6.38 -16.20
N PRO A 192 -18.16 -5.11 -16.34
CA PRO A 192 -17.41 -4.20 -17.21
C PRO A 192 -15.90 -4.16 -16.94
N SER A 193 -15.49 -4.36 -15.68
CA SER A 193 -14.08 -4.43 -15.29
C SER A 193 -13.40 -5.68 -15.85
N VAL A 194 -14.04 -6.84 -15.78
CA VAL A 194 -13.51 -8.10 -16.32
C VAL A 194 -13.45 -8.05 -17.85
N GLN A 195 -14.47 -7.45 -18.48
CA GLN A 195 -14.46 -7.28 -19.93
C GLN A 195 -13.30 -6.38 -20.37
N ARG A 196 -13.10 -5.22 -19.71
CA ARG A 196 -11.94 -4.36 -20.01
C ARG A 196 -10.60 -5.08 -19.83
N TRP A 197 -10.51 -5.94 -18.84
CA TRP A 197 -9.31 -6.75 -18.61
C TRP A 197 -9.05 -7.73 -19.77
N ARG A 198 -10.09 -8.42 -20.25
CA ARG A 198 -10.01 -9.29 -21.45
C ARG A 198 -9.60 -8.52 -22.70
N ASP A 199 -10.12 -7.29 -22.85
CA ASP A 199 -9.88 -6.43 -24.01
C ASP A 199 -8.48 -5.77 -24.02
N GLY A 200 -7.56 -6.22 -23.17
CA GLY A 200 -6.17 -5.76 -23.17
C GLY A 200 -5.89 -4.55 -22.28
N ALA A 201 -6.75 -4.23 -21.32
CA ALA A 201 -6.42 -3.26 -20.27
C ALA A 201 -5.23 -3.72 -19.41
N ARG A 202 -4.80 -4.97 -19.60
CA ARG A 202 -3.67 -5.62 -18.96
C ARG A 202 -2.31 -4.96 -19.28
N ASP A 203 -2.15 -4.43 -20.49
CA ASP A 203 -0.88 -3.87 -20.98
C ASP A 203 -0.73 -2.38 -20.69
N ARG A 204 -1.68 -1.80 -19.96
CA ARG A 204 -1.63 -0.41 -19.53
C ARG A 204 -1.50 -0.37 -18.01
N PRO A 205 -0.85 0.66 -17.44
CA PRO A 205 -0.99 0.92 -16.01
C PRO A 205 -2.49 0.87 -15.72
N TYR A 206 -2.88 -0.06 -14.85
CA TYR A 206 -4.30 -0.39 -14.64
C TYR A 206 -5.03 0.77 -14.02
N HIS A 207 -5.68 1.55 -14.87
CA HIS A 207 -6.53 2.64 -14.44
C HIS A 207 -7.83 2.06 -13.87
N ILE A 208 -8.07 2.32 -12.62
CA ILE A 208 -9.35 2.03 -11.99
C ILE A 208 -10.35 3.12 -12.34
#